data_7e03818110f4c413e880e32aa5080a34
#
_entry.id   7e03818110f4c413e880e32aa5080a34
#
_cell.length_a   1.000
_cell.length_b   1.000
_cell.length_c   1.000
_cell.angle_alpha   90.00
_cell.angle_beta   90.00
_cell.angle_gamma   90.00
#
_symmetry.space_group_name_H-M   'P 1'
#
loop_
_entity.id
_entity.type
_entity.pdbx_description
1 polymer ?
#
loop_
_entity_poly.entity_id
_entity_poly.type
_entity_poly.pdbx_seq_one_letter_code
_entity_poly.pdbx_strand_id
1 'polypeptide(L)'
;IATVSSEFQDNYYESLKQKGIENYDKAIISLEKCLALEPNNPVVFFELGKNYLAQKKYKDAYDNFEKVTKIDPKNRWAWVGMYDVCYDTQDYNQAIIIVQKLIEFKSEYKEDLVSLYMKTAQFDKALELINELNETVGKSDKRELYKADILKDAKYQNVEKVDLLNKIKNNPKEESNYIALIYMYSQSNQEEKALEIAQKLEKEIPTSDWAQVSLFKFHLNNNDGEKAVKSMNIVLPSDKIDSKIKHRILNEFLIFAKKNPQFEPDLDKAIGYFSDDKDV
;
A
#
# COMPACT_ATOMS: atom_id res chain seq x y z
N ILE A 1 12.35 18.50 51.77
CA ILE A 1 12.64 18.09 50.37
C ILE A 1 12.79 16.56 50.26
N ALA A 2 13.54 15.89 51.17
CA ALA A 2 13.73 14.42 51.14
C ALA A 2 12.45 13.64 51.45
N THR A 3 11.58 14.12 52.32
CA THR A 3 10.32 13.47 52.69
C THR A 3 9.27 13.42 51.57
N VAL A 4 9.13 14.51 50.81
CA VAL A 4 8.17 14.59 49.68
C VAL A 4 8.63 13.64 48.54
N SER A 5 9.93 13.55 48.28
CA SER A 5 10.49 12.66 47.28
C SER A 5 10.26 11.17 47.63
N SER A 6 10.35 10.80 48.93
CA SER A 6 10.08 9.42 49.38
C SER A 6 8.61 9.05 49.23
N GLU A 7 7.68 9.95 49.68
CA GLU A 7 6.24 9.72 49.58
C GLU A 7 5.75 9.61 48.12
N PHE A 8 6.29 10.43 47.22
CA PHE A 8 6.01 10.33 45.79
C PHE A 8 6.44 8.97 45.26
N GLN A 9 7.66 8.54 45.56
CA GLN A 9 8.20 7.26 45.10
C GLN A 9 7.37 6.09 45.60
N ASP A 10 6.99 6.06 46.87
CA ASP A 10 6.18 5.00 47.46
C ASP A 10 4.82 4.88 46.77
N ASN A 11 4.12 6.00 46.53
CA ASN A 11 2.85 6.02 45.82
C ASN A 11 3.02 5.60 44.34
N TYR A 12 4.08 6.05 43.71
CA TYR A 12 4.35 5.68 42.30
C TYR A 12 4.63 4.19 42.15
N TYR A 13 5.48 3.59 43.01
CA TYR A 13 5.74 2.15 43.00
C TYR A 13 4.50 1.34 43.35
N GLU A 14 3.68 1.80 44.30
CA GLU A 14 2.40 1.14 44.60
C GLU A 14 1.47 1.16 43.37
N SER A 15 1.43 2.24 42.64
CA SER A 15 0.63 2.32 41.40
C SER A 15 1.08 1.29 40.36
N LEU A 16 2.40 1.15 40.16
CA LEU A 16 2.95 0.16 39.21
C LEU A 16 2.64 -1.28 39.64
N LYS A 17 2.74 -1.57 40.93
CA LYS A 17 2.40 -2.87 41.51
C LYS A 17 0.92 -3.20 41.31
N GLN A 18 0.02 -2.25 41.62
CA GLN A 18 -1.42 -2.40 41.46
C GLN A 18 -1.80 -2.60 39.99
N LYS A 19 -1.18 -1.84 39.10
CA LYS A 19 -1.34 -2.02 37.65
C LYS A 19 -0.87 -3.41 37.19
N GLY A 20 0.27 -3.90 37.73
CA GLY A 20 0.82 -5.22 37.38
C GLY A 20 -0.09 -6.40 37.76
N ILE A 21 -0.99 -6.22 38.72
CA ILE A 21 -2.04 -7.17 39.09
C ILE A 21 -3.43 -6.76 38.57
N GLU A 22 -3.47 -5.89 37.58
CA GLU A 22 -4.68 -5.38 36.91
C GLU A 22 -5.70 -4.67 37.84
N ASN A 23 -5.23 -4.23 39.02
CA ASN A 23 -6.05 -3.44 39.95
C ASN A 23 -5.95 -1.93 39.60
N TYR A 24 -6.51 -1.59 38.44
CA TYR A 24 -6.36 -0.24 37.87
C TYR A 24 -6.97 0.86 38.76
N ASP A 25 -8.06 0.60 39.48
CA ASP A 25 -8.65 1.59 40.38
C ASP A 25 -7.68 1.98 41.50
N LYS A 26 -7.03 1.02 42.13
CA LYS A 26 -6.03 1.33 43.16
C LYS A 26 -4.76 1.96 42.59
N ALA A 27 -4.37 1.56 41.37
CA ALA A 27 -3.25 2.21 40.67
C ALA A 27 -3.55 3.70 40.43
N ILE A 28 -4.76 4.03 39.97
CA ILE A 28 -5.20 5.42 39.74
C ILE A 28 -5.20 6.23 41.04
N ILE A 29 -5.74 5.68 42.13
CA ILE A 29 -5.72 6.34 43.45
C ILE A 29 -4.29 6.67 43.90
N SER A 30 -3.36 5.75 43.69
CA SER A 30 -1.94 5.99 44.04
C SER A 30 -1.30 7.04 43.15
N LEU A 31 -1.64 7.09 41.85
CA LEU A 31 -1.18 8.12 40.92
C LEU A 31 -1.79 9.51 41.22
N GLU A 32 -3.03 9.57 41.66
CA GLU A 32 -3.66 10.82 42.11
C GLU A 32 -2.94 11.41 43.33
N LYS A 33 -2.50 10.56 44.26
CA LYS A 33 -1.64 11.02 45.38
C LYS A 33 -0.29 11.57 44.86
N CYS A 34 0.30 10.97 43.84
CA CYS A 34 1.49 11.50 43.19
C CYS A 34 1.23 12.90 42.59
N LEU A 35 0.08 13.12 41.94
CA LEU A 35 -0.31 14.44 41.41
C LEU A 35 -0.56 15.48 42.50
N ALA A 36 -1.02 15.05 43.69
CA ALA A 36 -1.15 15.97 44.83
C ALA A 36 0.21 16.52 45.29
N LEU A 37 1.27 15.73 45.12
CA LEU A 37 2.65 16.14 45.44
C LEU A 37 3.31 16.85 44.27
N GLU A 38 3.08 16.40 43.05
CA GLU A 38 3.66 16.97 41.81
C GLU A 38 2.58 17.17 40.75
N PRO A 39 1.80 18.30 40.76
CA PRO A 39 0.59 18.48 39.97
C PRO A 39 0.76 18.44 38.42
N ASN A 40 1.98 18.68 37.93
CA ASN A 40 2.25 18.74 36.49
C ASN A 40 3.27 17.67 36.02
N ASN A 41 3.34 16.56 36.75
CA ASN A 41 4.30 15.50 36.39
C ASN A 41 3.80 14.71 35.16
N PRO A 42 4.49 14.78 33.99
CA PRO A 42 4.07 14.14 32.78
C PRO A 42 4.13 12.60 32.87
N VAL A 43 5.03 12.06 33.70
CA VAL A 43 5.15 10.60 33.91
C VAL A 43 3.88 10.09 34.58
N VAL A 44 3.34 10.82 35.55
CA VAL A 44 2.11 10.43 36.27
C VAL A 44 0.92 10.53 35.34
N PHE A 45 0.78 11.60 34.56
CA PHE A 45 -0.29 11.67 33.55
C PHE A 45 -0.21 10.55 32.53
N PHE A 46 0.99 10.17 32.08
CA PHE A 46 1.17 9.07 31.16
C PHE A 46 0.70 7.72 31.77
N GLU A 47 1.06 7.44 33.00
CA GLU A 47 0.61 6.23 33.68
C GLU A 47 -0.90 6.24 33.96
N LEU A 48 -1.49 7.41 34.31
CA LEU A 48 -2.95 7.56 34.41
C LEU A 48 -3.63 7.24 33.07
N GLY A 49 -3.15 7.81 31.97
CA GLY A 49 -3.65 7.53 30.62
C GLY A 49 -3.68 6.04 30.31
N LYS A 50 -2.60 5.31 30.64
CA LYS A 50 -2.51 3.86 30.44
C LYS A 50 -3.49 3.08 31.30
N ASN A 51 -3.67 3.45 32.56
CA ASN A 51 -4.62 2.78 33.47
C ASN A 51 -6.07 3.02 33.02
N TYR A 52 -6.43 4.26 32.63
CA TYR A 52 -7.74 4.58 32.09
C TYR A 52 -8.03 3.86 30.78
N LEU A 53 -7.03 3.77 29.88
CA LEU A 53 -7.16 3.02 28.63
C LEU A 53 -7.43 1.53 28.89
N ALA A 54 -6.71 0.91 29.83
CA ALA A 54 -6.93 -0.47 30.22
C ALA A 54 -8.36 -0.71 30.76
N GLN A 55 -8.94 0.28 31.40
CA GLN A 55 -10.34 0.26 31.85
C GLN A 55 -11.35 0.68 30.77
N LYS A 56 -10.90 0.98 29.55
CA LYS A 56 -11.74 1.54 28.45
C LYS A 56 -12.43 2.85 28.83
N LYS A 57 -11.86 3.59 29.76
CA LYS A 57 -12.28 4.97 30.09
C LYS A 57 -11.60 5.93 29.12
N TYR A 58 -12.06 5.89 27.87
CA TYR A 58 -11.37 6.48 26.73
C TYR A 58 -11.17 7.99 26.84
N LYS A 59 -12.18 8.71 27.34
CA LYS A 59 -12.07 10.16 27.52
C LYS A 59 -10.97 10.51 28.53
N ASP A 60 -10.97 9.86 29.69
CA ASP A 60 -9.98 10.12 30.74
C ASP A 60 -8.58 9.73 30.26
N ALA A 61 -8.46 8.63 29.52
CA ALA A 61 -7.20 8.20 28.93
C ALA A 61 -6.67 9.26 27.95
N TYR A 62 -7.49 9.72 27.01
CA TYR A 62 -7.12 10.74 26.03
C TYR A 62 -6.69 12.04 26.70
N ASP A 63 -7.50 12.55 27.64
CA ASP A 63 -7.24 13.81 28.37
C ASP A 63 -5.88 13.75 29.11
N ASN A 64 -5.52 12.60 29.68
CA ASN A 64 -4.24 12.44 30.37
C ASN A 64 -3.07 12.33 29.40
N PHE A 65 -3.19 11.60 28.30
CA PHE A 65 -2.13 11.60 27.26
C PHE A 65 -1.97 12.97 26.62
N GLU A 66 -3.06 13.71 26.40
CA GLU A 66 -3.00 15.07 25.86
C GLU A 66 -2.27 16.04 26.81
N LYS A 67 -2.46 15.92 28.13
CA LYS A 67 -1.67 16.69 29.10
C LYS A 67 -0.17 16.41 28.96
N VAL A 68 0.22 15.16 28.74
CA VAL A 68 1.62 14.81 28.49
C VAL A 68 2.14 15.53 27.25
N THR A 69 1.40 15.49 26.13
CA THR A 69 1.85 16.12 24.87
C THR A 69 1.91 17.65 24.95
N LYS A 70 1.13 18.28 25.83
CA LYS A 70 1.18 19.72 26.10
C LYS A 70 2.43 20.10 26.93
N ILE A 71 2.87 19.23 27.83
CA ILE A 71 4.07 19.43 28.67
C ILE A 71 5.33 19.06 27.90
N ASP A 72 5.32 17.91 27.25
CA ASP A 72 6.40 17.35 26.43
C ASP A 72 5.87 16.92 25.06
N PRO A 73 5.86 17.83 24.07
CA PRO A 73 5.41 17.53 22.70
C PRO A 73 6.23 16.46 21.99
N LYS A 74 7.45 16.18 22.49
CA LYS A 74 8.35 15.15 21.93
C LYS A 74 8.10 13.76 22.51
N ASN A 75 7.19 13.62 23.45
CA ASN A 75 6.83 12.31 23.99
C ASN A 75 5.98 11.52 23.01
N ARG A 76 6.65 10.78 22.13
CA ARG A 76 6.01 9.94 21.12
C ARG A 76 4.99 8.96 21.72
N TRP A 77 5.26 8.41 22.88
CA TRP A 77 4.39 7.40 23.49
C TRP A 77 3.04 7.96 23.94
N ALA A 78 3.01 9.24 24.33
CA ALA A 78 1.75 9.91 24.62
C ALA A 78 0.90 10.12 23.35
N TRP A 79 1.55 10.48 22.22
CA TRP A 79 0.86 10.53 20.92
C TRP A 79 0.35 9.15 20.49
N VAL A 80 1.13 8.08 20.72
CA VAL A 80 0.66 6.70 20.46
C VAL A 80 -0.55 6.37 21.35
N GLY A 81 -0.51 6.72 22.65
CA GLY A 81 -1.66 6.50 23.54
C GLY A 81 -2.93 7.22 23.07
N MET A 82 -2.81 8.46 22.58
CA MET A 82 -3.94 9.20 21.98
C MET A 82 -4.43 8.50 20.70
N TYR A 83 -3.52 8.01 19.86
CA TYR A 83 -3.87 7.26 18.66
C TYR A 83 -4.64 5.99 18.98
N ASP A 84 -4.18 5.20 19.97
CA ASP A 84 -4.84 3.97 20.40
C ASP A 84 -6.28 4.24 20.86
N VAL A 85 -6.47 5.31 21.65
CA VAL A 85 -7.84 5.74 22.07
C VAL A 85 -8.71 6.07 20.86
N CYS A 86 -8.21 6.85 19.92
CA CYS A 86 -8.98 7.22 18.73
C CYS A 86 -9.32 6.02 17.85
N TYR A 87 -8.38 5.06 17.74
CA TYR A 87 -8.59 3.84 16.96
C TYR A 87 -9.64 2.94 17.61
N ASP A 88 -9.57 2.74 18.93
CA ASP A 88 -10.53 1.93 19.71
C ASP A 88 -11.94 2.53 19.70
N THR A 89 -12.04 3.86 19.72
CA THR A 89 -13.33 4.59 19.65
C THR A 89 -13.81 4.80 18.22
N GLN A 90 -13.04 4.37 17.21
CA GLN A 90 -13.30 4.56 15.78
C GLN A 90 -13.39 6.05 15.36
N ASP A 91 -12.78 6.94 16.12
CA ASP A 91 -12.62 8.33 15.70
C ASP A 91 -11.43 8.45 14.74
N TYR A 92 -11.63 7.91 13.54
CA TYR A 92 -10.59 7.86 12.52
C TYR A 92 -10.18 9.23 12.01
N ASN A 93 -11.06 10.24 12.09
CA ASN A 93 -10.71 11.60 11.70
C ASN A 93 -9.71 12.21 12.68
N GLN A 94 -9.92 12.04 13.99
CA GLN A 94 -8.96 12.48 14.99
C GLN A 94 -7.67 11.63 14.93
N ALA A 95 -7.79 10.33 14.68
CA ALA A 95 -6.63 9.44 14.48
C ALA A 95 -5.72 9.92 13.34
N ILE A 96 -6.29 10.43 12.23
CA ILE A 96 -5.52 11.01 11.12
C ILE A 96 -4.65 12.19 11.60
N ILE A 97 -5.21 13.09 12.39
CA ILE A 97 -4.48 14.25 12.91
C ILE A 97 -3.31 13.80 13.79
N ILE A 98 -3.55 12.79 14.64
CA ILE A 98 -2.52 12.27 15.55
C ILE A 98 -1.43 11.51 14.78
N VAL A 99 -1.81 10.68 13.81
CA VAL A 99 -0.84 9.94 12.97
C VAL A 99 0.04 10.89 12.19
N GLN A 100 -0.48 12.02 11.69
CA GLN A 100 0.36 13.05 11.05
C GLN A 100 1.43 13.59 11.99
N LYS A 101 1.15 13.69 13.30
CA LYS A 101 2.18 14.00 14.29
C LYS A 101 3.15 12.85 14.51
N LEU A 102 2.69 11.62 14.54
CA LEU A 102 3.53 10.44 14.68
C LEU A 102 4.50 10.26 13.51
N ILE A 103 4.12 10.65 12.30
CA ILE A 103 4.99 10.64 11.11
C ILE A 103 6.23 11.54 11.30
N GLU A 104 6.12 12.65 12.05
CA GLU A 104 7.26 13.51 12.37
C GLU A 104 8.34 12.76 13.19
N PHE A 105 7.95 11.72 13.95
CA PHE A 105 8.87 10.87 14.70
C PHE A 105 9.40 9.70 13.90
N LYS A 106 8.52 9.06 13.11
CA LYS A 106 8.85 7.90 12.28
C LYS A 106 7.98 7.86 11.01
N SER A 107 8.62 7.80 9.87
CA SER A 107 7.93 7.74 8.57
C SER A 107 7.07 6.47 8.38
N GLU A 108 7.35 5.40 9.11
CA GLU A 108 6.60 4.14 9.09
C GLU A 108 5.10 4.33 9.39
N TYR A 109 4.73 5.34 10.18
CA TYR A 109 3.33 5.68 10.45
C TYR A 109 2.54 6.16 9.21
N LYS A 110 3.19 6.37 8.08
CA LYS A 110 2.51 6.59 6.79
C LYS A 110 1.65 5.39 6.38
N GLU A 111 2.01 4.17 6.75
CA GLU A 111 1.19 2.97 6.51
C GLU A 111 -0.13 3.01 7.29
N ASP A 112 -0.10 3.50 8.54
CA ASP A 112 -1.31 3.71 9.34
C ASP A 112 -2.17 4.81 8.71
N LEU A 113 -1.56 5.88 8.20
CA LEU A 113 -2.26 6.97 7.53
C LEU A 113 -2.98 6.48 6.26
N VAL A 114 -2.34 5.62 5.44
CA VAL A 114 -3.02 4.98 4.29
C VAL A 114 -4.26 4.22 4.77
N SER A 115 -4.12 3.40 5.82
CA SER A 115 -5.24 2.61 6.36
C SER A 115 -6.38 3.49 6.86
N LEU A 116 -6.06 4.62 7.50
CA LEU A 116 -7.05 5.59 7.98
C LEU A 116 -7.76 6.33 6.83
N TYR A 117 -7.02 6.70 5.78
CA TYR A 117 -7.64 7.28 4.58
C TYR A 117 -8.61 6.29 3.92
N MET A 118 -8.28 4.99 3.87
CA MET A 118 -9.20 3.96 3.39
C MET A 118 -10.46 3.87 4.26
N LYS A 119 -10.31 3.85 5.59
CA LYS A 119 -11.43 3.79 6.55
C LYS A 119 -12.37 5.01 6.49
N THR A 120 -11.83 6.17 6.14
CA THR A 120 -12.57 7.44 6.05
C THR A 120 -12.99 7.78 4.62
N ALA A 121 -12.82 6.84 3.68
CA ALA A 121 -13.13 7.01 2.24
C ALA A 121 -12.44 8.23 1.59
N GLN A 122 -11.27 8.63 2.11
CA GLN A 122 -10.43 9.68 1.51
C GLN A 122 -9.52 9.07 0.43
N PHE A 123 -10.13 8.48 -0.61
CA PHE A 123 -9.44 7.66 -1.60
C PHE A 123 -8.43 8.43 -2.45
N ASP A 124 -8.67 9.73 -2.73
CA ASP A 124 -7.68 10.58 -3.41
C ASP A 124 -6.36 10.62 -2.63
N LYS A 125 -6.43 10.89 -1.32
CA LYS A 125 -5.26 10.96 -0.44
C LYS A 125 -4.61 9.59 -0.21
N ALA A 126 -5.45 8.54 -0.12
CA ALA A 126 -4.95 7.18 0.01
C ALA A 126 -4.12 6.80 -1.23
N LEU A 127 -4.63 7.06 -2.43
CA LEU A 127 -3.96 6.73 -3.69
C LEU A 127 -2.65 7.50 -3.85
N GLU A 128 -2.65 8.80 -3.55
CA GLU A 128 -1.44 9.63 -3.59
C GLU A 128 -0.36 9.08 -2.65
N LEU A 129 -0.72 8.79 -1.39
CA LEU A 129 0.24 8.27 -0.40
C LEU A 129 0.71 6.85 -0.72
N ILE A 130 -0.16 5.99 -1.28
CA ILE A 130 0.21 4.65 -1.76
C ILE A 130 1.25 4.76 -2.88
N ASN A 131 1.04 5.65 -3.86
CA ASN A 131 1.97 5.85 -4.94
C ASN A 131 3.32 6.39 -4.44
N GLU A 132 3.32 7.37 -3.54
CA GLU A 132 4.54 7.88 -2.88
C GLU A 132 5.31 6.75 -2.18
N LEU A 133 4.63 5.94 -1.37
CA LEU A 133 5.27 4.84 -0.63
C LEU A 133 5.78 3.75 -1.57
N ASN A 134 5.06 3.43 -2.63
CA ASN A 134 5.52 2.46 -3.62
C ASN A 134 6.81 2.90 -4.34
N GLU A 135 6.99 4.20 -4.54
CA GLU A 135 8.19 4.76 -5.15
C GLU A 135 9.37 4.84 -4.16
N THR A 136 9.10 5.19 -2.90
CA THR A 136 10.15 5.48 -1.91
C THR A 136 10.58 4.26 -1.10
N VAL A 137 9.65 3.36 -0.79
CA VAL A 137 9.87 2.18 0.09
C VAL A 137 9.74 0.87 -0.68
N GLY A 138 9.16 0.90 -1.89
CA GLY A 138 8.80 -0.29 -2.68
C GLY A 138 7.37 -0.75 -2.44
N LYS A 139 6.88 -1.66 -3.27
CA LYS A 139 5.50 -2.17 -3.21
C LYS A 139 5.28 -3.08 -2.00
N SER A 140 4.05 -3.08 -1.46
CA SER A 140 3.59 -4.06 -0.48
C SER A 140 2.22 -4.62 -0.87
N ASP A 141 1.96 -5.89 -0.54
CA ASP A 141 0.71 -6.57 -0.88
C ASP A 141 -0.51 -5.82 -0.34
N LYS A 142 -0.42 -5.29 0.87
CA LYS A 142 -1.50 -4.53 1.51
C LYS A 142 -1.83 -3.26 0.72
N ARG A 143 -0.82 -2.50 0.29
CA ARG A 143 -1.01 -1.27 -0.50
C ARG A 143 -1.54 -1.57 -1.90
N GLU A 144 -1.07 -2.64 -2.53
CA GLU A 144 -1.58 -3.08 -3.83
C GLU A 144 -3.06 -3.50 -3.74
N LEU A 145 -3.47 -4.17 -2.66
CA LEU A 145 -4.89 -4.49 -2.43
C LEU A 145 -5.74 -3.22 -2.25
N TYR A 146 -5.28 -2.25 -1.46
CA TYR A 146 -5.97 -0.97 -1.30
C TYR A 146 -6.06 -0.21 -2.63
N LYS A 147 -4.96 -0.15 -3.39
CA LYS A 147 -4.94 0.48 -4.71
C LYS A 147 -5.92 -0.20 -5.67
N ALA A 148 -5.93 -1.53 -5.72
CA ALA A 148 -6.88 -2.28 -6.54
C ALA A 148 -8.33 -2.01 -6.16
N ASP A 149 -8.63 -1.84 -4.86
CA ASP A 149 -9.97 -1.52 -4.38
C ASP A 149 -10.39 -0.10 -4.79
N ILE A 150 -9.52 0.88 -4.65
CA ILE A 150 -9.76 2.27 -5.10
C ILE A 150 -9.99 2.31 -6.62
N LEU A 151 -9.19 1.58 -7.39
CA LEU A 151 -9.23 1.58 -8.85
C LEU A 151 -10.43 0.81 -9.46
N LYS A 152 -11.32 0.25 -8.65
CA LYS A 152 -12.64 -0.21 -9.11
C LYS A 152 -13.52 0.94 -9.58
N ASP A 153 -13.32 2.14 -9.05
CA ASP A 153 -14.02 3.35 -9.50
C ASP A 153 -13.32 3.98 -10.71
N ALA A 154 -14.07 4.18 -11.79
CA ALA A 154 -13.57 4.76 -13.04
C ALA A 154 -12.93 6.15 -12.86
N LYS A 155 -13.40 6.94 -11.88
CA LYS A 155 -12.80 8.25 -11.54
C LYS A 155 -11.32 8.09 -11.20
N TYR A 156 -10.99 7.16 -10.31
CA TYR A 156 -9.61 6.95 -9.87
C TYR A 156 -8.75 6.24 -10.91
N GLN A 157 -9.36 5.39 -11.76
CA GLN A 157 -8.65 4.84 -12.93
C GLN A 157 -8.13 5.93 -13.85
N ASN A 158 -8.92 6.98 -14.11
CA ASN A 158 -8.50 8.09 -14.95
C ASN A 158 -7.35 8.88 -14.30
N VAL A 159 -7.39 9.12 -13.00
CA VAL A 159 -6.30 9.78 -12.25
C VAL A 159 -5.01 8.98 -12.38
N GLU A 160 -5.07 7.66 -12.15
CA GLU A 160 -3.90 6.78 -12.27
C GLU A 160 -3.34 6.74 -13.70
N LYS A 161 -4.20 6.70 -14.73
CA LYS A 161 -3.76 6.77 -16.13
C LYS A 161 -3.01 8.06 -16.45
N VAL A 162 -3.47 9.19 -15.93
CA VAL A 162 -2.79 10.49 -16.10
C VAL A 162 -1.44 10.50 -15.39
N ASP A 163 -1.36 9.97 -14.19
CA ASP A 163 -0.12 9.84 -13.43
C ASP A 163 0.91 8.99 -14.18
N LEU A 164 0.51 7.82 -14.68
CA LEU A 164 1.38 6.94 -15.47
C LEU A 164 1.86 7.62 -16.76
N LEU A 165 1.01 8.37 -17.46
CA LEU A 165 1.41 9.14 -18.63
C LEU A 165 2.48 10.18 -18.29
N ASN A 166 2.35 10.87 -17.15
CA ASN A 166 3.34 11.83 -16.69
C ASN A 166 4.67 11.13 -16.30
N LYS A 167 4.61 9.98 -15.65
CA LYS A 167 5.79 9.17 -15.32
C LYS A 167 6.53 8.71 -16.58
N ILE A 168 5.81 8.22 -17.58
CA ILE A 168 6.37 7.86 -18.89
C ILE A 168 7.03 9.06 -19.57
N LYS A 169 6.43 10.25 -19.50
CA LYS A 169 7.01 11.47 -20.06
C LYS A 169 8.31 11.87 -19.36
N ASN A 170 8.35 11.76 -18.03
CA ASN A 170 9.50 12.17 -17.21
C ASN A 170 10.63 11.13 -17.22
N ASN A 171 10.29 9.85 -17.30
CA ASN A 171 11.25 8.73 -17.38
C ASN A 171 10.84 7.73 -18.46
N PRO A 172 11.11 8.00 -19.75
CA PRO A 172 10.67 7.14 -20.85
C PRO A 172 11.38 5.78 -20.93
N LYS A 173 12.38 5.54 -20.10
CA LYS A 173 13.10 4.25 -20.03
C LYS A 173 12.60 3.33 -18.91
N GLU A 174 11.59 3.76 -18.14
CA GLU A 174 10.99 2.94 -17.10
C GLU A 174 9.85 2.08 -17.67
N GLU A 175 10.17 0.84 -18.00
CA GLU A 175 9.29 -0.11 -18.68
C GLU A 175 8.00 -0.39 -17.89
N SER A 176 8.09 -0.47 -16.56
CA SER A 176 6.99 -0.81 -15.67
C SER A 176 5.78 0.13 -15.80
N ASN A 177 6.02 1.43 -16.06
CA ASN A 177 4.97 2.42 -16.25
C ASN A 177 4.14 2.15 -17.53
N TYR A 178 4.79 1.73 -18.60
CA TYR A 178 4.10 1.37 -19.84
C TYR A 178 3.26 0.12 -19.66
N ILE A 179 3.82 -0.92 -19.01
CA ILE A 179 3.13 -2.20 -18.76
C ILE A 179 1.86 -1.93 -17.93
N ALA A 180 1.97 -1.14 -16.85
CA ALA A 180 0.84 -0.77 -16.02
C ALA A 180 -0.25 -0.04 -16.81
N LEU A 181 0.13 0.93 -17.64
CA LEU A 181 -0.80 1.72 -18.44
C LEU A 181 -1.47 0.90 -19.55
N ILE A 182 -0.72 0.03 -20.23
CA ILE A 182 -1.27 -0.92 -21.23
C ILE A 182 -2.31 -1.82 -20.56
N TYR A 183 -1.99 -2.38 -19.39
CA TYR A 183 -2.91 -3.21 -18.64
C TYR A 183 -4.21 -2.46 -18.28
N MET A 184 -4.11 -1.24 -17.79
CA MET A 184 -5.27 -0.42 -17.43
C MET A 184 -6.16 -0.09 -18.64
N TYR A 185 -5.57 0.23 -19.79
CA TYR A 185 -6.33 0.47 -21.00
C TYR A 185 -7.03 -0.81 -21.50
N SER A 186 -6.34 -1.95 -21.49
CA SER A 186 -6.93 -3.24 -21.88
C SER A 186 -8.08 -3.65 -20.95
N GLN A 187 -7.94 -3.48 -19.63
CA GLN A 187 -9.02 -3.76 -18.68
C GLN A 187 -10.24 -2.84 -18.85
N SER A 188 -10.04 -1.65 -19.42
CA SER A 188 -11.10 -0.66 -19.68
C SER A 188 -11.67 -0.79 -21.10
N ASN A 189 -11.36 -1.87 -21.85
CA ASN A 189 -11.73 -2.07 -23.26
C ASN A 189 -11.28 -0.93 -24.20
N GLN A 190 -10.15 -0.26 -23.89
CA GLN A 190 -9.55 0.81 -24.68
C GLN A 190 -8.32 0.27 -25.44
N GLU A 191 -8.53 -0.78 -26.24
CA GLU A 191 -7.46 -1.54 -26.92
C GLU A 191 -6.60 -0.64 -27.86
N GLU A 192 -7.21 0.35 -28.53
CA GLU A 192 -6.47 1.29 -29.39
C GLU A 192 -5.43 2.07 -28.58
N LYS A 193 -5.81 2.57 -27.40
CA LYS A 193 -4.87 3.29 -26.53
C LYS A 193 -3.81 2.37 -25.93
N ALA A 194 -4.18 1.15 -25.58
CA ALA A 194 -3.23 0.13 -25.14
C ALA A 194 -2.16 -0.12 -26.21
N LEU A 195 -2.58 -0.21 -27.49
CA LEU A 195 -1.69 -0.36 -28.62
C LEU A 195 -0.76 0.85 -28.81
N GLU A 196 -1.29 2.08 -28.76
CA GLU A 196 -0.46 3.30 -28.86
C GLU A 196 0.67 3.30 -27.83
N ILE A 197 0.35 2.89 -26.58
CA ILE A 197 1.35 2.80 -25.51
C ILE A 197 2.35 1.67 -25.76
N ALA A 198 1.90 0.52 -26.28
CA ALA A 198 2.79 -0.60 -26.64
C ALA A 198 3.77 -0.23 -27.77
N GLN A 199 3.28 0.49 -28.79
CA GLN A 199 4.13 1.00 -29.88
C GLN A 199 5.14 2.03 -29.37
N LYS A 200 4.71 2.90 -28.42
CA LYS A 200 5.62 3.84 -27.77
C LYS A 200 6.68 3.12 -26.96
N LEU A 201 6.31 2.07 -26.22
CA LEU A 201 7.25 1.23 -25.46
C LEU A 201 8.27 0.60 -26.39
N GLU A 202 7.83 -0.02 -27.50
CA GLU A 202 8.74 -0.63 -28.50
C GLU A 202 9.72 0.40 -29.06
N LYS A 203 9.28 1.63 -29.32
CA LYS A 203 10.14 2.71 -29.81
C LYS A 203 11.16 3.18 -28.79
N GLU A 204 10.72 3.37 -27.54
CA GLU A 204 11.59 3.88 -26.46
C GLU A 204 12.52 2.81 -25.90
N ILE A 205 12.06 1.54 -25.82
CA ILE A 205 12.78 0.40 -25.30
C ILE A 205 12.67 -0.75 -26.32
N PRO A 206 13.47 -0.74 -27.41
CA PRO A 206 13.39 -1.76 -28.47
C PRO A 206 13.68 -3.20 -28.00
N THR A 207 14.25 -3.36 -26.82
CA THR A 207 14.54 -4.66 -26.19
C THR A 207 13.41 -5.13 -25.25
N SER A 208 12.26 -4.43 -25.25
CA SER A 208 11.11 -4.79 -24.42
C SER A 208 10.34 -5.96 -25.02
N ASP A 209 10.37 -7.10 -24.35
CA ASP A 209 9.54 -8.26 -24.71
C ASP A 209 8.07 -8.01 -24.38
N TRP A 210 7.77 -7.17 -23.39
CA TRP A 210 6.42 -6.80 -22.99
C TRP A 210 5.65 -6.03 -24.08
N ALA A 211 6.33 -5.19 -24.86
CA ALA A 211 5.70 -4.53 -26.01
C ALA A 211 5.12 -5.57 -26.98
N GLN A 212 5.84 -6.66 -27.21
CA GLN A 212 5.45 -7.71 -28.16
C GLN A 212 4.22 -8.51 -27.70
N VAL A 213 3.96 -8.63 -26.40
CA VAL A 213 2.73 -9.24 -25.87
C VAL A 213 1.47 -8.52 -26.37
N SER A 214 1.46 -7.20 -26.33
CA SER A 214 0.32 -6.38 -26.80
C SER A 214 0.26 -6.30 -28.31
N LEU A 215 1.41 -6.18 -28.99
CA LEU A 215 1.51 -6.15 -30.45
C LEU A 215 1.06 -7.47 -31.07
N PHE A 216 1.37 -8.61 -30.46
CA PHE A 216 0.88 -9.91 -30.90
C PHE A 216 -0.65 -9.93 -30.99
N LYS A 217 -1.35 -9.58 -29.93
CA LYS A 217 -2.81 -9.54 -29.89
C LYS A 217 -3.38 -8.60 -30.97
N PHE A 218 -2.78 -7.43 -31.14
CA PHE A 218 -3.20 -6.49 -32.17
C PHE A 218 -3.03 -7.05 -33.57
N HIS A 219 -1.89 -7.68 -33.87
CA HIS A 219 -1.62 -8.26 -35.19
C HIS A 219 -2.59 -9.42 -35.49
N LEU A 220 -2.90 -10.28 -34.52
CA LEU A 220 -3.92 -11.31 -34.69
C LEU A 220 -5.30 -10.73 -34.99
N ASN A 221 -5.72 -9.71 -34.26
CA ASN A 221 -7.03 -9.07 -34.44
C ASN A 221 -7.16 -8.41 -35.82
N ASN A 222 -6.03 -7.93 -36.38
CA ASN A 222 -5.97 -7.37 -37.73
C ASN A 222 -5.69 -8.41 -38.82
N ASN A 223 -5.70 -9.69 -38.46
CA ASN A 223 -5.39 -10.80 -39.38
C ASN A 223 -4.00 -10.70 -40.05
N ASP A 224 -3.04 -10.03 -39.35
CA ASP A 224 -1.63 -9.91 -39.78
C ASP A 224 -0.79 -11.02 -39.14
N GLY A 225 -0.92 -12.23 -39.67
CA GLY A 225 -0.29 -13.42 -39.12
C GLY A 225 1.25 -13.35 -39.14
N GLU A 226 1.86 -12.72 -40.15
CA GLU A 226 3.32 -12.61 -40.22
C GLU A 226 3.91 -11.77 -39.08
N LYS A 227 3.27 -10.64 -38.78
CA LYS A 227 3.69 -9.82 -37.64
C LYS A 227 3.35 -10.45 -36.31
N ALA A 228 2.21 -11.14 -36.20
CA ALA A 228 1.88 -11.91 -35.01
C ALA A 228 2.95 -12.98 -34.71
N VAL A 229 3.40 -13.73 -35.70
CA VAL A 229 4.47 -14.72 -35.58
C VAL A 229 5.79 -14.08 -35.13
N LYS A 230 6.13 -12.90 -35.65
CA LYS A 230 7.34 -12.18 -35.20
C LYS A 230 7.26 -11.83 -33.71
N SER A 231 6.15 -11.26 -33.26
CA SER A 231 5.94 -10.93 -31.85
C SER A 231 5.95 -12.18 -30.96
N MET A 232 5.27 -13.26 -31.39
CA MET A 232 5.22 -14.53 -30.67
C MET A 232 6.61 -15.14 -30.50
N ASN A 233 7.45 -15.15 -31.54
CA ASN A 233 8.82 -15.67 -31.50
C ASN A 233 9.75 -14.87 -30.57
N ILE A 234 9.40 -13.67 -30.15
CA ILE A 234 10.11 -12.91 -29.14
C ILE A 234 9.58 -13.27 -27.74
N VAL A 235 8.26 -13.37 -27.59
CA VAL A 235 7.62 -13.57 -26.29
C VAL A 235 7.81 -14.97 -25.73
N LEU A 236 7.65 -16.01 -26.55
CA LEU A 236 7.69 -17.39 -26.08
C LEU A 236 9.02 -17.82 -25.46
N PRO A 237 10.20 -17.46 -26.00
CA PRO A 237 11.49 -17.79 -25.41
C PRO A 237 11.88 -16.85 -24.25
N SER A 238 11.18 -15.73 -24.04
CA SER A 238 11.56 -14.73 -23.04
C SER A 238 11.43 -15.27 -21.62
N ASP A 239 12.45 -15.10 -20.80
CA ASP A 239 12.45 -15.40 -19.37
C ASP A 239 11.77 -14.31 -18.52
N LYS A 240 11.48 -13.14 -19.11
CA LYS A 240 10.80 -12.01 -18.46
C LYS A 240 9.28 -12.14 -18.48
N ILE A 241 8.73 -12.99 -19.32
CA ILE A 241 7.28 -13.13 -19.51
C ILE A 241 6.78 -14.38 -18.79
N ASP A 242 5.73 -14.16 -17.99
CA ASP A 242 5.07 -15.21 -17.23
C ASP A 242 4.53 -16.35 -18.10
N SER A 243 4.67 -17.58 -17.62
CA SER A 243 4.20 -18.80 -18.30
C SER A 243 2.72 -18.75 -18.69
N LYS A 244 1.86 -18.18 -17.84
CA LYS A 244 0.41 -18.04 -18.14
C LYS A 244 0.16 -17.14 -19.36
N ILE A 245 0.96 -16.10 -19.53
CA ILE A 245 0.89 -15.21 -20.70
C ILE A 245 1.35 -15.95 -21.95
N LYS A 246 2.42 -16.71 -21.86
CA LYS A 246 2.91 -17.55 -22.98
C LYS A 246 1.87 -18.58 -23.40
N HIS A 247 1.25 -19.31 -22.47
CA HIS A 247 0.18 -20.26 -22.77
C HIS A 247 -1.02 -19.58 -23.43
N ARG A 248 -1.41 -18.40 -22.96
CA ARG A 248 -2.47 -17.63 -23.60
C ARG A 248 -2.15 -17.28 -25.04
N ILE A 249 -0.94 -16.79 -25.30
CA ILE A 249 -0.47 -16.45 -26.65
C ILE A 249 -0.49 -17.67 -27.56
N LEU A 250 0.01 -18.82 -27.09
CA LEU A 250 -0.04 -20.07 -27.84
C LEU A 250 -1.47 -20.48 -28.18
N ASN A 251 -2.39 -20.42 -27.22
CA ASN A 251 -3.79 -20.76 -27.44
C ASN A 251 -4.51 -19.81 -28.42
N GLU A 252 -4.24 -18.52 -28.34
CA GLU A 252 -4.78 -17.53 -29.29
C GLU A 252 -4.24 -17.79 -30.71
N PHE A 253 -2.94 -18.12 -30.82
CA PHE A 253 -2.33 -18.44 -32.10
C PHE A 253 -2.82 -19.77 -32.68
N LEU A 254 -3.06 -20.78 -31.85
CA LEU A 254 -3.68 -22.06 -32.26
C LEU A 254 -5.03 -21.84 -32.92
N ILE A 255 -5.89 -21.00 -32.33
CA ILE A 255 -7.21 -20.66 -32.88
C ILE A 255 -7.05 -19.93 -34.22
N PHE A 256 -6.07 -19.06 -34.34
CA PHE A 256 -5.78 -18.32 -35.57
C PHE A 256 -5.25 -19.26 -36.67
N ALA A 257 -4.29 -20.13 -36.37
CA ALA A 257 -3.66 -21.03 -37.32
C ALA A 257 -4.69 -22.08 -37.89
N LYS A 258 -5.64 -22.55 -37.06
CA LYS A 258 -6.73 -23.40 -37.53
C LYS A 258 -7.56 -22.77 -38.65
N LYS A 259 -7.67 -21.46 -38.70
CA LYS A 259 -8.36 -20.70 -39.75
C LYS A 259 -7.44 -20.28 -40.89
N ASN A 260 -6.13 -20.35 -40.67
CA ASN A 260 -5.11 -19.92 -41.60
C ASN A 260 -4.01 -20.99 -41.70
N PRO A 261 -4.23 -22.10 -42.45
CA PRO A 261 -3.33 -23.27 -42.45
C PRO A 261 -1.89 -22.99 -42.87
N GLN A 262 -1.64 -21.89 -43.57
CA GLN A 262 -0.28 -21.46 -43.93
C GLN A 262 0.63 -21.18 -42.72
N PHE A 263 0.08 -20.97 -41.52
CA PHE A 263 0.79 -20.75 -40.26
C PHE A 263 0.92 -22.00 -39.38
N GLU A 264 0.51 -23.19 -39.84
CA GLU A 264 0.74 -24.44 -39.10
C GLU A 264 2.20 -24.72 -38.79
N PRO A 265 3.19 -24.48 -39.69
CA PRO A 265 4.58 -24.65 -39.34
C PRO A 265 5.07 -23.73 -38.22
N ASP A 266 4.55 -22.52 -38.15
CA ASP A 266 4.86 -21.57 -37.06
C ASP A 266 4.23 -22.00 -35.73
N LEU A 267 3.04 -22.60 -35.76
CA LEU A 267 2.40 -23.19 -34.60
C LEU A 267 3.20 -24.38 -34.06
N ASP A 268 3.66 -25.29 -34.91
CA ASP A 268 4.47 -26.44 -34.52
C ASP A 268 5.78 -25.99 -33.86
N LYS A 269 6.42 -24.95 -34.40
CA LYS A 269 7.58 -24.34 -33.79
C LYS A 269 7.26 -23.72 -32.42
N ALA A 270 6.11 -23.03 -32.29
CA ALA A 270 5.68 -22.41 -31.04
C ALA A 270 5.42 -23.46 -29.95
N ILE A 271 4.81 -24.59 -30.27
CA ILE A 271 4.61 -25.73 -29.36
C ILE A 271 5.94 -26.26 -28.86
N GLY A 272 6.99 -26.25 -29.69
CA GLY A 272 8.32 -26.70 -29.31
C GLY A 272 8.94 -25.96 -28.11
N TYR A 273 8.53 -24.71 -27.82
CA TYR A 273 8.97 -23.99 -26.63
C TYR A 273 8.42 -24.57 -25.32
N PHE A 274 7.40 -25.41 -25.38
CA PHE A 274 6.72 -26.04 -24.23
C PHE A 274 6.98 -27.56 -24.15
N SER A 275 7.86 -28.11 -24.97
CA SER A 275 8.11 -29.56 -25.04
C SER A 275 8.61 -30.18 -23.73
N ASP A 276 9.18 -29.37 -22.86
CA ASP A 276 9.66 -29.78 -21.53
C ASP A 276 8.68 -29.43 -20.39
N ASP A 277 7.57 -28.79 -20.71
CA ASP A 277 6.54 -28.39 -19.72
C ASP A 277 5.51 -29.54 -19.56
N LYS A 278 5.41 -30.10 -18.33
CA LYS A 278 4.53 -31.24 -18.06
C LYS A 278 3.03 -30.89 -18.04
N ASP A 279 2.69 -29.61 -18.23
CA ASP A 279 1.33 -29.05 -18.15
C ASP A 279 0.75 -28.69 -19.54
N VAL A 280 1.32 -29.18 -20.64
CA VAL A 280 0.82 -28.98 -22.02
C VAL A 280 0.20 -30.24 -22.59
#